data_c7cd2fbfc7c7048dc0653e065b358e13
#
_entry.id   c7cd2fbfc7c7048dc0653e065b358e13
#
_cell.length_a   1.000
_cell.length_b   1.000
_cell.length_c   1.000
_cell.angle_alpha   90.00
_cell.angle_beta   90.00
_cell.angle_gamma   90.00
#
_symmetry.space_group_name_H-M   'P 1'
#
loop_
_entity.id
_entity.type
_entity.pdbx_description
1 polymer ?
#
loop_
_entity_poly.entity_id
_entity_poly.type
_entity_poly.pdbx_seq_one_letter_code
_entity_poly.pdbx_strand_id
1 'polypeptide(L)'
;IVFFDCEVFPNLFLVNWKFAGEDKPVNRLINPSPTDIEKLTQYRLIGFNNRKYDNHMLWACMLGWNTEQLYALSNRIINDHAGFFGEAYNLSYTDIYDFSSKKQSLKKFEIELGIHHQELGLPWNQPVPEEKWEQVAEYCDNDVIATEAVFNSKDRKADFVAREILADVAGMTVNDTTNSLTTRIIFGKEKHPQLVYTDLATGKSDSVVEVEPDILTDK
;
A
#
# COMPACT_ATOMS: atom_id res chain seq x y z
N ILE A 1 -15.80 3.79 -1.85
CA ILE A 1 -14.69 2.93 -1.42
C ILE A 1 -14.78 1.62 -2.18
N VAL A 2 -13.64 1.16 -2.66
CA VAL A 2 -13.46 -0.11 -3.35
C VAL A 2 -12.30 -0.85 -2.69
N PHE A 3 -12.52 -2.11 -2.31
CA PHE A 3 -11.47 -3.02 -1.86
C PHE A 3 -10.91 -3.78 -3.05
N PHE A 4 -9.61 -4.01 -3.09
CA PHE A 4 -8.95 -4.68 -4.22
C PHE A 4 -7.71 -5.46 -3.78
N ASP A 5 -7.33 -6.41 -4.62
CA ASP A 5 -6.12 -7.20 -4.53
C ASP A 5 -5.64 -7.60 -5.92
N CYS A 6 -4.35 -7.95 -6.09
CA CYS A 6 -3.76 -8.32 -7.36
C CYS A 6 -2.97 -9.62 -7.27
N GLU A 7 -3.08 -10.44 -8.34
CA GLU A 7 -2.27 -11.64 -8.53
C GLU A 7 -1.44 -11.55 -9.81
N VAL A 8 -0.15 -11.85 -9.72
CA VAL A 8 0.79 -11.72 -10.84
C VAL A 8 1.55 -13.01 -11.07
N PHE A 9 1.31 -13.63 -12.25
CA PHE A 9 2.02 -14.78 -12.76
C PHE A 9 2.62 -14.46 -14.13
N PRO A 10 3.51 -15.32 -14.69
CA PRO A 10 4.13 -15.05 -15.99
C PRO A 10 3.16 -14.76 -17.15
N ASN A 11 1.95 -15.34 -17.10
CA ASN A 11 0.93 -15.22 -18.15
C ASN A 11 -0.42 -14.68 -17.66
N LEU A 12 -0.51 -14.30 -16.38
CA LEU A 12 -1.78 -13.88 -15.79
C LEU A 12 -1.52 -12.67 -14.88
N PHE A 13 -2.19 -11.58 -15.17
CA PHE A 13 -2.38 -10.47 -14.25
C PHE A 13 -3.86 -10.37 -13.90
N LEU A 14 -4.18 -10.58 -12.65
CA LEU A 14 -5.55 -10.56 -12.14
C LEU A 14 -5.69 -9.38 -11.17
N VAL A 15 -6.78 -8.64 -11.32
CA VAL A 15 -7.17 -7.58 -10.38
C VAL A 15 -8.61 -7.84 -9.95
N ASN A 16 -8.79 -8.26 -8.71
CA ASN A 16 -10.12 -8.44 -8.14
C ASN A 16 -10.48 -7.25 -7.27
N TRP A 17 -11.74 -6.84 -7.34
CA TRP A 17 -12.20 -5.68 -6.60
C TRP A 17 -13.69 -5.75 -6.28
N LYS A 18 -14.10 -5.10 -5.21
CA LYS A 18 -15.52 -4.97 -4.84
C LYS A 18 -15.82 -3.61 -4.23
N PHE A 19 -17.03 -3.14 -4.40
CA PHE A 19 -17.53 -2.02 -3.61
C PHE A 19 -17.68 -2.42 -2.14
N ALA A 20 -17.47 -1.45 -1.24
CA ALA A 20 -17.73 -1.67 0.19
C ALA A 20 -19.17 -2.11 0.43
N GLY A 21 -19.36 -3.13 1.24
CA GLY A 21 -20.64 -3.74 1.60
C GLY A 21 -20.58 -5.26 1.51
N GLU A 22 -21.05 -5.95 2.55
CA GLU A 22 -20.99 -7.42 2.64
C GLU A 22 -21.75 -8.11 1.49
N ASP A 23 -22.82 -7.49 1.00
CA ASP A 23 -23.68 -7.97 -0.09
C ASP A 23 -23.13 -7.67 -1.49
N LYS A 24 -22.02 -6.94 -1.61
CA LYS A 24 -21.48 -6.55 -2.90
C LYS A 24 -20.63 -7.68 -3.50
N PRO A 25 -20.84 -8.01 -4.78
CA PRO A 25 -20.05 -9.04 -5.45
C PRO A 25 -18.61 -8.58 -5.67
N VAL A 26 -17.68 -9.53 -5.73
CA VAL A 26 -16.35 -9.31 -6.24
C VAL A 26 -16.40 -9.29 -7.76
N ASN A 27 -15.76 -8.32 -8.36
CA ASN A 27 -15.55 -8.19 -9.80
C ASN A 27 -14.11 -8.57 -10.12
N ARG A 28 -13.90 -9.20 -11.26
CA ARG A 28 -12.61 -9.75 -11.68
C ARG A 28 -12.18 -9.14 -13.00
N LEU A 29 -10.96 -8.67 -13.07
CA LEU A 29 -10.31 -8.18 -14.28
C LEU A 29 -9.14 -9.12 -14.61
N ILE A 30 -9.31 -9.95 -15.62
CA ILE A 30 -8.30 -10.91 -16.08
C ILE A 30 -7.51 -10.27 -17.22
N ASN A 31 -6.21 -10.10 -17.05
CA ASN A 31 -5.32 -9.42 -17.99
C ASN A 31 -5.90 -8.07 -18.45
N PRO A 32 -6.23 -7.16 -17.50
CA PRO A 32 -6.92 -5.91 -17.81
C PRO A 32 -6.14 -5.02 -18.77
N SER A 33 -6.88 -4.25 -19.56
CA SER A 33 -6.30 -3.17 -20.35
C SER A 33 -5.93 -1.97 -19.46
N PRO A 34 -5.04 -1.08 -19.93
CA PRO A 34 -4.77 0.20 -19.25
C PRO A 34 -6.03 0.97 -18.88
N THR A 35 -6.99 1.03 -19.79
CA THR A 35 -8.26 1.75 -19.58
C THR A 35 -9.13 1.13 -18.49
N ASP A 36 -9.07 -0.19 -18.28
CA ASP A 36 -9.82 -0.84 -17.20
C ASP A 36 -9.26 -0.43 -15.84
N ILE A 37 -7.93 -0.36 -15.74
CA ILE A 37 -7.26 0.10 -14.52
C ILE A 37 -7.49 1.60 -14.30
N GLU A 38 -7.40 2.43 -15.33
CA GLU A 38 -7.72 3.86 -15.24
C GLU A 38 -9.14 4.10 -14.69
N LYS A 39 -10.13 3.31 -15.14
CA LYS A 39 -11.50 3.39 -14.58
C LYS A 39 -11.55 2.98 -13.13
N LEU A 40 -10.84 1.93 -12.75
CA LEU A 40 -10.78 1.44 -11.36
C LEU A 40 -10.16 2.50 -10.44
N THR A 41 -9.11 3.18 -10.88
CA THR A 41 -8.41 4.21 -10.08
C THR A 41 -9.22 5.50 -9.87
N GLN A 42 -10.38 5.66 -10.51
CA GLN A 42 -11.31 6.75 -10.21
C GLN A 42 -12.00 6.58 -8.85
N TYR A 43 -11.96 5.38 -8.28
CA TYR A 43 -12.53 5.10 -6.97
C TYR A 43 -11.50 5.26 -5.86
N ARG A 44 -11.97 5.38 -4.62
CA ARG A 44 -11.11 5.31 -3.43
C ARG A 44 -10.75 3.86 -3.16
N LEU A 45 -9.58 3.47 -3.64
CA LEU A 45 -9.05 2.10 -3.53
C LEU A 45 -8.45 1.86 -2.15
N ILE A 46 -8.79 0.73 -1.54
CA ILE A 46 -8.20 0.25 -0.29
C ILE A 46 -7.73 -1.19 -0.52
N GLY A 47 -6.47 -1.44 -0.23
CA GLY A 47 -5.87 -2.76 -0.28
C GLY A 47 -5.11 -3.08 1.00
N PHE A 48 -4.46 -4.22 1.01
CA PHE A 48 -3.62 -4.67 2.11
C PHE A 48 -2.15 -4.77 1.67
N ASN A 49 -1.26 -3.95 2.23
CA ASN A 49 0.15 -3.82 1.83
C ASN A 49 0.34 -3.39 0.35
N ASN A 50 -0.69 -2.80 -0.22
CA ASN A 50 -0.79 -2.47 -1.63
C ASN A 50 0.14 -1.32 -2.08
N ARG A 51 0.51 -0.41 -1.19
CA ARG A 51 1.40 0.72 -1.53
C ARG A 51 2.79 0.26 -1.99
N LYS A 52 3.24 -0.89 -1.51
CA LYS A 52 4.56 -1.44 -1.84
C LYS A 52 4.53 -2.51 -2.93
N TYR A 53 3.35 -2.90 -3.42
CA TYR A 53 3.22 -3.93 -4.43
C TYR A 53 2.10 -3.63 -5.44
N ASP A 54 0.84 -3.84 -5.09
CA ASP A 54 -0.29 -3.78 -6.02
C ASP A 54 -0.38 -2.44 -6.75
N ASN A 55 -0.17 -1.34 -6.04
CA ASN A 55 -0.18 0.00 -6.63
C ASN A 55 0.82 0.11 -7.79
N HIS A 56 1.99 -0.54 -7.68
CA HIS A 56 3.00 -0.52 -8.73
C HIS A 56 2.61 -1.39 -9.92
N MET A 57 1.91 -2.51 -9.68
CA MET A 57 1.36 -3.36 -10.74
C MET A 57 0.26 -2.62 -11.51
N LEU A 58 -0.67 -1.98 -10.80
CA LEU A 58 -1.72 -1.15 -11.41
C LEU A 58 -1.11 -0.01 -12.23
N TRP A 59 -0.13 0.69 -11.68
CA TRP A 59 0.57 1.79 -12.36
C TRP A 59 1.26 1.33 -13.64
N ALA A 60 2.03 0.25 -13.57
CA ALA A 60 2.71 -0.32 -14.73
C ALA A 60 1.72 -0.79 -15.81
N CYS A 61 0.58 -1.40 -15.41
CA CYS A 61 -0.48 -1.76 -16.33
C CYS A 61 -1.08 -0.53 -17.04
N MET A 62 -1.32 0.58 -16.31
CA MET A 62 -1.79 1.85 -16.91
C MET A 62 -0.78 2.41 -17.91
N LEU A 63 0.53 2.19 -17.71
CA LEU A 63 1.57 2.55 -18.67
C LEU A 63 1.64 1.63 -19.89
N GLY A 64 0.77 0.63 -19.98
CA GLY A 64 0.69 -0.30 -21.11
C GLY A 64 1.63 -1.50 -21.02
N TRP A 65 2.16 -1.82 -19.83
CA TRP A 65 3.00 -3.01 -19.65
C TRP A 65 2.16 -4.29 -19.79
N ASN A 66 2.72 -5.26 -20.50
CA ASN A 66 2.09 -6.58 -20.66
C ASN A 66 2.36 -7.50 -19.45
N THR A 67 1.73 -8.68 -19.43
CA THR A 67 1.84 -9.64 -18.32
C THR A 67 3.28 -10.07 -18.04
N GLU A 68 4.11 -10.27 -19.07
CA GLU A 68 5.51 -10.63 -18.92
C GLU A 68 6.32 -9.51 -18.24
N GLN A 69 6.09 -8.26 -18.63
CA GLN A 69 6.71 -7.09 -18.03
C GLN A 69 6.25 -6.87 -16.59
N LEU A 70 4.95 -7.07 -16.31
CA LEU A 70 4.38 -7.01 -14.96
C LEU A 70 4.97 -8.09 -14.06
N TYR A 71 5.12 -9.32 -14.57
CA TYR A 71 5.78 -10.40 -13.84
C TYR A 71 7.26 -10.09 -13.55
N ALA A 72 7.98 -9.54 -14.52
CA ALA A 72 9.36 -9.10 -14.30
C ALA A 72 9.46 -7.99 -13.23
N LEU A 73 8.52 -7.04 -13.24
CA LEU A 73 8.42 -6.02 -12.19
C LEU A 73 8.13 -6.62 -10.82
N SER A 74 7.18 -7.56 -10.74
CA SER A 74 6.85 -8.29 -9.52
C SER A 74 8.11 -8.94 -8.91
N ASN A 75 8.88 -9.67 -9.72
CA ASN A 75 10.12 -10.28 -9.28
C ASN A 75 11.14 -9.26 -8.77
N ARG A 76 11.28 -8.13 -9.43
CA ARG A 76 12.18 -7.05 -8.98
C ARG A 76 11.75 -6.46 -7.65
N ILE A 77 10.45 -6.23 -7.45
CA ILE A 77 9.94 -5.69 -6.19
C ILE A 77 10.14 -6.68 -5.06
N ILE A 78 9.81 -7.96 -5.28
CA ILE A 78 9.86 -8.99 -4.23
C ILE A 78 11.30 -9.38 -3.88
N ASN A 79 12.14 -9.64 -4.89
CA ASN A 79 13.47 -10.22 -4.68
C ASN A 79 14.55 -9.14 -4.51
N ASP A 80 14.47 -8.05 -5.28
CA ASP A 80 15.53 -7.03 -5.35
C ASP A 80 15.17 -5.77 -4.55
N HIS A 81 13.94 -5.67 -4.04
CA HIS A 81 13.39 -4.47 -3.42
C HIS A 81 13.57 -3.21 -4.30
N ALA A 82 13.34 -3.36 -5.60
CA ALA A 82 13.56 -2.35 -6.63
C ALA A 82 12.40 -2.29 -7.64
N GLY A 83 12.38 -1.26 -8.48
CA GLY A 83 11.35 -1.12 -9.52
C GLY A 83 10.12 -0.31 -9.08
N PHE A 84 10.21 0.38 -7.94
CA PHE A 84 9.12 1.21 -7.43
C PHE A 84 8.95 2.50 -8.25
N PHE A 85 7.70 2.86 -8.52
CA PHE A 85 7.32 4.14 -9.12
C PHE A 85 6.92 5.13 -8.02
N GLY A 86 7.46 6.33 -8.02
CA GLY A 86 7.14 7.35 -7.01
C GLY A 86 5.65 7.69 -6.98
N GLU A 87 5.04 7.80 -8.15
CA GLU A 87 3.64 8.15 -8.34
C GLU A 87 2.69 7.04 -7.85
N ALA A 88 3.09 5.77 -7.98
CA ALA A 88 2.26 4.63 -7.63
C ALA A 88 1.94 4.53 -6.13
N TYR A 89 2.82 5.03 -5.26
CA TYR A 89 2.58 4.99 -3.81
C TYR A 89 1.26 5.63 -3.38
N ASN A 90 0.81 6.65 -4.11
CA ASN A 90 -0.42 7.39 -3.79
C ASN A 90 -1.59 7.07 -4.74
N LEU A 91 -1.49 5.98 -5.51
CA LEU A 91 -2.54 5.55 -6.41
C LEU A 91 -3.80 5.12 -5.63
N SER A 92 -3.63 4.40 -4.54
CA SER A 92 -4.72 4.02 -3.64
C SER A 92 -5.07 5.14 -2.66
N TYR A 93 -6.31 5.10 -2.14
CA TYR A 93 -6.76 6.01 -1.08
C TYR A 93 -6.06 5.73 0.25
N THR A 94 -5.89 4.44 0.60
CA THR A 94 -5.11 4.03 1.77
C THR A 94 -4.68 2.57 1.68
N ASP A 95 -3.79 2.17 2.58
CA ASP A 95 -3.25 0.83 2.73
C ASP A 95 -3.43 0.38 4.18
N ILE A 96 -4.16 -0.73 4.39
CA ILE A 96 -4.47 -1.22 5.74
C ILE A 96 -3.21 -1.56 6.52
N TYR A 97 -2.23 -2.18 5.87
CA TYR A 97 -0.96 -2.50 6.54
C TYR A 97 -0.22 -1.23 6.99
N ASP A 98 -0.28 -0.16 6.19
CA ASP A 98 0.44 1.09 6.49
C ASP A 98 -0.12 1.80 7.73
N PHE A 99 -1.45 1.96 7.82
CA PHE A 99 -2.05 2.66 8.96
C PHE A 99 -2.26 1.78 10.21
N SER A 100 -2.26 0.45 10.06
CA SER A 100 -2.51 -0.48 11.15
C SER A 100 -1.49 -0.34 12.27
N SER A 101 -1.95 -0.25 13.51
CA SER A 101 -1.11 -0.29 14.71
C SER A 101 -0.46 -1.67 14.91
N LYS A 102 -1.12 -2.73 14.42
CA LYS A 102 -0.64 -4.11 14.47
C LYS A 102 -0.09 -4.53 13.11
N LYS A 103 1.23 -4.74 13.02
CA LYS A 103 1.91 -5.15 11.80
C LYS A 103 1.95 -6.67 11.68
N GLN A 104 1.07 -7.23 10.85
CA GLN A 104 1.00 -8.67 10.57
C GLN A 104 0.43 -8.92 9.16
N SER A 105 0.55 -10.14 8.64
CA SER A 105 0.03 -10.51 7.32
C SER A 105 -1.50 -10.54 7.29
N LEU A 106 -2.09 -10.44 6.09
CA LEU A 106 -3.53 -10.61 5.89
C LEU A 106 -4.01 -11.96 6.42
N LYS A 107 -3.30 -13.03 6.07
CA LYS A 107 -3.54 -14.40 6.57
C LYS A 107 -3.67 -14.49 8.09
N LYS A 108 -2.82 -13.76 8.83
CA LYS A 108 -2.88 -13.77 10.28
C LYS A 108 -4.10 -13.02 10.80
N PHE A 109 -4.52 -11.95 10.14
CA PHE A 109 -5.78 -11.28 10.44
C PHE A 109 -6.99 -12.18 10.15
N GLU A 110 -6.99 -12.92 9.03
CA GLU A 110 -8.04 -13.88 8.70
C GLU A 110 -8.23 -14.91 9.82
N ILE A 111 -7.14 -15.53 10.28
CA ILE A 111 -7.16 -16.49 11.37
C ILE A 111 -7.74 -15.88 12.66
N GLU A 112 -7.30 -14.67 13.02
CA GLU A 112 -7.78 -13.97 14.22
C GLU A 112 -9.26 -13.59 14.14
N LEU A 113 -9.76 -13.28 12.95
CA LEU A 113 -11.16 -12.92 12.71
C LEU A 113 -12.05 -14.14 12.43
N GLY A 114 -11.49 -15.35 12.36
CA GLY A 114 -12.22 -16.56 12.02
C GLY A 114 -12.69 -16.60 10.57
N ILE A 115 -12.02 -15.88 9.67
CA ILE A 115 -12.29 -15.88 8.24
C ILE A 115 -11.60 -17.10 7.63
N HIS A 116 -12.28 -17.74 6.66
CA HIS A 116 -11.71 -18.88 5.95
C HIS A 116 -10.46 -18.42 5.18
N HIS A 117 -9.33 -19.07 5.48
CA HIS A 117 -8.10 -18.85 4.75
C HIS A 117 -7.95 -19.91 3.66
N GLN A 118 -7.61 -19.45 2.46
CA GLN A 118 -7.30 -20.31 1.33
C GLN A 118 -5.80 -20.32 1.04
N GLU A 119 -5.29 -21.45 0.58
CA GLU A 119 -3.93 -21.58 0.03
C GLU A 119 -4.06 -21.89 -1.46
N LEU A 120 -3.41 -21.11 -2.30
CA LEU A 120 -3.49 -21.30 -3.75
C LEU A 120 -2.79 -22.59 -4.20
N GLY A 121 -1.65 -22.90 -3.60
CA GLY A 121 -0.89 -24.14 -3.90
C GLY A 121 -0.28 -24.21 -5.30
N LEU A 122 -0.26 -23.09 -6.04
CA LEU A 122 0.38 -23.00 -7.35
C LEU A 122 1.77 -22.35 -7.24
N PRO A 123 2.75 -22.77 -8.04
CA PRO A 123 4.07 -22.15 -8.07
C PRO A 123 4.00 -20.77 -8.74
N TRP A 124 4.43 -19.73 -8.04
CA TRP A 124 4.40 -18.34 -8.51
C TRP A 124 5.29 -18.04 -9.72
N ASN A 125 6.28 -18.89 -9.96
CA ASN A 125 7.27 -18.72 -11.01
C ASN A 125 6.96 -19.49 -12.30
N GLN A 126 5.76 -20.02 -12.44
CA GLN A 126 5.33 -20.76 -13.61
C GLN A 126 4.04 -20.15 -14.20
N PRO A 127 3.86 -20.26 -15.54
CA PRO A 127 2.60 -19.91 -16.16
C PRO A 127 1.45 -20.73 -15.58
N VAL A 128 0.31 -20.09 -15.35
CA VAL A 128 -0.91 -20.74 -14.88
C VAL A 128 -1.69 -21.27 -16.09
N PRO A 129 -1.99 -22.57 -16.16
CA PRO A 129 -2.90 -23.10 -17.17
C PRO A 129 -4.27 -22.41 -17.12
N GLU A 130 -4.88 -22.14 -18.28
CA GLU A 130 -6.13 -21.38 -18.34
C GLU A 130 -7.26 -22.02 -17.54
N GLU A 131 -7.30 -23.37 -17.50
CA GLU A 131 -8.26 -24.12 -16.70
C GLU A 131 -8.13 -23.88 -15.17
N LYS A 132 -7.02 -23.29 -14.72
CA LYS A 132 -6.79 -22.94 -13.32
C LYS A 132 -6.95 -21.45 -13.02
N TRP A 133 -7.24 -20.62 -14.02
CA TRP A 133 -7.43 -19.19 -13.80
C TRP A 133 -8.60 -18.89 -12.87
N GLU A 134 -9.67 -19.70 -12.94
CA GLU A 134 -10.78 -19.61 -12.01
C GLU A 134 -10.35 -19.86 -10.56
N GLN A 135 -9.50 -20.86 -10.33
CA GLN A 135 -8.95 -21.13 -8.99
C GLN A 135 -8.12 -19.96 -8.45
N VAL A 136 -7.32 -19.31 -9.29
CA VAL A 136 -6.57 -18.10 -8.91
C VAL A 136 -7.52 -16.95 -8.60
N ALA A 137 -8.58 -16.80 -9.40
CA ALA A 137 -9.56 -15.75 -9.20
C ALA A 137 -10.35 -15.95 -7.90
N GLU A 138 -10.74 -17.17 -7.56
CA GLU A 138 -11.41 -17.48 -6.28
C GLU A 138 -10.50 -17.21 -5.08
N TYR A 139 -9.20 -17.52 -5.21
CA TYR A 139 -8.22 -17.18 -4.18
C TYR A 139 -8.14 -15.67 -3.95
N CYS A 140 -7.96 -14.90 -5.02
CA CYS A 140 -7.93 -13.44 -4.96
C CYS A 140 -9.25 -12.82 -4.47
N ASP A 141 -10.42 -13.43 -4.79
CA ASP A 141 -11.71 -13.02 -4.23
C ASP A 141 -11.71 -13.09 -2.70
N ASN A 142 -11.15 -14.19 -2.16
CA ASN A 142 -11.05 -14.36 -0.71
C ASN A 142 -10.21 -13.26 -0.08
N ASP A 143 -9.07 -12.91 -0.69
CA ASP A 143 -8.19 -11.86 -0.19
C ASP A 143 -8.85 -10.47 -0.24
N VAL A 144 -9.67 -10.17 -1.27
CA VAL A 144 -10.48 -8.95 -1.35
C VAL A 144 -11.54 -8.90 -0.25
N ILE A 145 -12.25 -10.02 -0.01
CA ILE A 145 -13.27 -10.12 1.05
C ILE A 145 -12.61 -9.99 2.43
N ALA A 146 -11.50 -10.67 2.64
CA ALA A 146 -10.73 -10.59 3.87
C ALA A 146 -10.21 -9.16 4.12
N THR A 147 -9.73 -8.48 3.08
CA THR A 147 -9.28 -7.08 3.16
C THR A 147 -10.40 -6.16 3.67
N GLU A 148 -11.63 -6.30 3.15
CA GLU A 148 -12.78 -5.53 3.66
C GLU A 148 -13.10 -5.88 5.11
N ALA A 149 -13.12 -7.17 5.47
CA ALA A 149 -13.42 -7.62 6.82
C ALA A 149 -12.36 -7.11 7.84
N VAL A 150 -11.08 -7.16 7.47
CA VAL A 150 -9.98 -6.61 8.28
C VAL A 150 -10.15 -5.10 8.45
N PHE A 151 -10.42 -4.35 7.39
CA PHE A 151 -10.67 -2.90 7.46
C PHE A 151 -11.83 -2.55 8.39
N ASN A 152 -12.92 -3.33 8.34
CA ASN A 152 -14.12 -3.13 9.15
C ASN A 152 -13.99 -3.67 10.58
N SER A 153 -12.95 -4.46 10.90
CA SER A 153 -12.71 -4.91 12.26
C SER A 153 -12.54 -3.73 13.22
N LYS A 154 -13.00 -3.91 14.48
CA LYS A 154 -13.04 -2.84 15.48
C LYS A 154 -11.73 -2.07 15.60
N ASP A 155 -10.62 -2.80 15.72
CA ASP A 155 -9.31 -2.19 15.98
C ASP A 155 -8.77 -1.48 14.73
N ARG A 156 -8.91 -2.09 13.54
CA ARG A 156 -8.46 -1.45 12.28
C ARG A 156 -9.29 -0.25 11.92
N LYS A 157 -10.60 -0.31 12.18
CA LYS A 157 -11.47 0.85 12.03
C LYS A 157 -11.03 2.00 12.93
N ALA A 158 -10.68 1.71 14.19
CA ALA A 158 -10.17 2.70 15.14
C ALA A 158 -8.82 3.29 14.68
N ASP A 159 -7.90 2.46 14.21
CA ASP A 159 -6.61 2.90 13.65
C ASP A 159 -6.81 3.83 12.46
N PHE A 160 -7.76 3.50 11.56
CA PHE A 160 -8.05 4.32 10.39
C PHE A 160 -8.64 5.67 10.78
N VAL A 161 -9.62 5.70 11.69
CA VAL A 161 -10.19 6.96 12.20
C VAL A 161 -9.10 7.82 12.85
N ALA A 162 -8.21 7.23 13.64
CA ALA A 162 -7.07 7.95 14.21
C ALA A 162 -6.17 8.55 13.12
N ARG A 163 -5.91 7.80 12.04
CA ARG A 163 -5.15 8.28 10.88
C ARG A 163 -5.86 9.44 10.16
N GLU A 164 -7.19 9.37 9.97
CA GLU A 164 -7.98 10.45 9.38
C GLU A 164 -7.89 11.73 10.22
N ILE A 165 -8.04 11.63 11.54
CA ILE A 165 -7.93 12.77 12.45
C ILE A 165 -6.52 13.39 12.38
N LEU A 166 -5.47 12.57 12.43
CA LEU A 166 -4.09 13.07 12.33
C LEU A 166 -3.83 13.75 10.98
N ALA A 167 -4.33 13.19 9.89
CA ALA A 167 -4.19 13.78 8.56
C ALA A 167 -4.92 15.13 8.46
N ASP A 168 -6.13 15.23 8.99
CA ASP A 168 -6.91 16.47 9.01
C ASP A 168 -6.20 17.56 9.84
N VAL A 169 -5.76 17.24 11.06
CA VAL A 169 -5.01 18.17 11.93
C VAL A 169 -3.70 18.62 11.28
N ALA A 170 -3.00 17.71 10.60
CA ALA A 170 -1.75 18.02 9.90
C ALA A 170 -1.96 18.82 8.60
N GLY A 171 -3.20 18.87 8.06
CA GLY A 171 -3.48 19.38 6.72
C GLY A 171 -2.81 18.53 5.62
N MET A 172 -2.78 17.22 5.82
CA MET A 172 -2.15 16.22 4.96
C MET A 172 -3.16 15.11 4.59
N THR A 173 -2.71 13.99 4.05
CA THR A 173 -3.58 12.91 3.60
C THR A 173 -3.42 11.65 4.46
N VAL A 174 -4.40 10.75 4.41
CA VAL A 174 -4.33 9.43 5.09
C VAL A 174 -3.22 8.53 4.51
N ASN A 175 -2.70 8.85 3.34
CA ASN A 175 -1.56 8.17 2.72
C ASN A 175 -0.20 8.63 3.27
N ASP A 176 -0.16 9.75 3.97
CA ASP A 176 1.06 10.20 4.61
C ASP A 176 1.38 9.30 5.81
N THR A 177 2.67 9.03 6.03
CA THR A 177 3.09 8.16 7.12
C THR A 177 2.80 8.79 8.49
N THR A 178 2.63 7.96 9.51
CA THR A 178 2.45 8.45 10.89
C THR A 178 3.57 9.42 11.30
N ASN A 179 4.82 9.11 10.93
CA ASN A 179 5.95 10.00 11.23
C ASN A 179 5.82 11.35 10.52
N SER A 180 5.42 11.37 9.24
CA SER A 180 5.19 12.62 8.50
C SER A 180 4.07 13.45 9.11
N LEU A 181 2.96 12.81 9.48
CA LEU A 181 1.82 13.46 10.11
C LEU A 181 2.20 14.06 11.47
N THR A 182 2.84 13.29 12.33
CA THR A 182 3.26 13.76 13.66
C THR A 182 4.33 14.84 13.56
N THR A 183 5.30 14.72 12.67
CA THR A 183 6.29 15.76 12.41
C THR A 183 5.62 17.06 11.97
N ARG A 184 4.64 16.98 11.07
CA ARG A 184 3.89 18.15 10.62
C ARG A 184 3.09 18.80 11.75
N ILE A 185 2.47 18.00 12.63
CA ILE A 185 1.69 18.52 13.78
C ILE A 185 2.61 19.21 14.79
N ILE A 186 3.77 18.62 15.09
CA ILE A 186 4.70 19.12 16.11
C ILE A 186 5.49 20.34 15.60
N PHE A 187 6.02 20.27 14.40
CA PHE A 187 6.98 21.24 13.85
C PHE A 187 6.38 22.15 12.75
N GLY A 188 5.10 22.00 12.43
CA GLY A 188 4.47 22.79 11.39
C GLY A 188 5.01 22.48 10.00
N LYS A 189 5.33 23.52 9.22
CA LYS A 189 5.83 23.40 7.84
C LYS A 189 7.35 23.22 7.75
N GLU A 190 8.06 23.15 8.86
CA GLU A 190 9.50 22.97 8.86
C GLU A 190 9.85 21.61 8.25
N LYS A 191 10.67 21.64 7.18
CA LYS A 191 11.07 20.42 6.45
C LYS A 191 12.21 19.67 7.13
N HIS A 192 13.05 20.41 7.86
CA HIS A 192 14.23 19.88 8.52
C HIS A 192 14.27 20.30 10.00
N PRO A 193 13.33 19.80 10.82
CA PRO A 193 13.23 20.22 12.21
C PRO A 193 14.50 19.98 13.02
N GLN A 194 15.29 18.97 12.65
CA GLN A 194 16.59 18.69 13.28
C GLN A 194 17.61 19.81 13.09
N LEU A 195 17.47 20.64 12.07
CA LEU A 195 18.34 21.81 11.84
C LEU A 195 17.93 23.03 12.65
N VAL A 196 16.71 23.03 13.19
CA VAL A 196 16.13 24.18 13.92
C VAL A 196 16.01 23.90 15.42
N TYR A 197 15.67 22.66 15.78
CA TYR A 197 15.39 22.26 17.15
C TYR A 197 16.48 21.37 17.69
N THR A 198 16.88 21.63 18.94
CA THR A 198 17.83 20.80 19.66
C THR A 198 17.17 19.55 20.22
N ASP A 199 17.78 18.40 20.00
CA ASP A 199 17.38 17.16 20.67
C ASP A 199 17.68 17.26 22.18
N LEU A 200 16.62 17.28 22.98
CA LEU A 200 16.74 17.42 24.43
C LEU A 200 17.39 16.21 25.09
N ALA A 201 17.33 15.03 24.47
CA ALA A 201 17.95 13.81 25.01
C ALA A 201 19.48 13.82 24.83
N THR A 202 19.96 14.34 23.70
CA THR A 202 21.39 14.36 23.36
C THR A 202 22.02 15.76 23.56
N GLY A 203 21.22 16.81 23.66
CA GLY A 203 21.67 18.19 23.72
C GLY A 203 22.28 18.69 22.42
N LYS A 204 22.08 18.00 21.30
CA LYS A 204 22.65 18.30 20.00
C LYS A 204 21.59 18.83 19.04
N SER A 205 22.03 19.71 18.13
CA SER A 205 21.27 20.15 16.97
C SER A 205 22.21 20.08 15.73
N ASP A 206 21.72 19.55 14.64
CA ASP A 206 22.52 19.43 13.42
C ASP A 206 22.91 20.81 12.88
N SER A 207 22.07 21.82 13.10
CA SER A 207 22.39 23.20 12.69
C SER A 207 23.60 23.78 13.41
N VAL A 208 23.83 23.41 14.64
CA VAL A 208 24.99 23.88 15.41
C VAL A 208 26.28 23.25 14.93
N VAL A 209 26.23 21.99 14.47
CA VAL A 209 27.39 21.26 13.96
C VAL A 209 27.83 21.78 12.58
N GLU A 210 26.86 22.20 11.74
CA GLU A 210 27.15 22.67 10.39
C GLU A 210 27.57 24.14 10.35
N VAL A 211 27.08 24.97 11.23
CA VAL A 211 27.34 26.42 11.22
C VAL A 211 28.58 26.81 11.99
N GLU A 212 28.93 26.15 13.08
CA GLU A 212 30.10 26.50 13.88
C GLU A 212 31.44 26.41 13.13
N PRO A 213 31.70 25.42 12.28
CA PRO A 213 32.96 25.36 11.54
C PRO A 213 33.19 26.55 10.61
N ASP A 214 32.15 27.04 9.96
CA ASP A 214 32.23 28.13 9.00
C ASP A 214 32.47 29.47 9.69
N ILE A 215 31.92 29.66 10.88
CA ILE A 215 32.16 30.88 11.69
C ILE A 215 33.59 30.94 12.22
N LEU A 216 34.20 29.80 12.45
CA LEU A 216 35.56 29.73 13.00
C LEU A 216 36.66 29.83 11.92
N THR A 217 36.31 29.62 10.66
CA THR A 217 37.28 29.69 9.55
C THR A 217 37.44 31.08 8.93
N ASP A 218 36.54 32.00 9.19
CA ASP A 218 36.55 33.38 8.69
C ASP A 218 37.28 34.37 9.62
N LYS A 219 38.15 33.86 10.46
CA LYS A 219 39.11 34.65 11.27
C LYS A 219 40.53 34.29 10.86
#